data_877b6967fcf5e9ce6a87bac2df500451
#
_entry.id   877b6967fcf5e9ce6a87bac2df500451
#
_cell.length_a   1.000
_cell.length_b   1.000
_cell.length_c   1.000
_cell.angle_alpha   90.00
_cell.angle_beta   90.00
_cell.angle_gamma   90.00
#
_symmetry.space_group_name_H-M   'P 1'
#
loop_
_entity.id
_entity.type
_entity.pdbx_description
1 polymer ?
#
loop_
_entity_poly.entity_id
_entity_poly.type
_entity_poly.pdbx_seq_one_letter_code
_entity_poly.pdbx_strand_id
1 'polypeptide(L)'
;RRAALISAAFFGWAAWMHYMRASVYTQGGTALLAKLGAWQVALPCMAASLLLWLVLFVLARKGIAAQAPLYLPGRVVTIAVLAVGALAFVLANAMPNLPLPESLHNLLVFNDDWGTYRGVAWRAAFGTWADGSLLRKIVGIGPGMMHTAVAAWAGDAMTARMATFYAAHNEYLEQLLTTGILGLAAWLLLVAAHLRRGERSWNTPGVAPVMLALCSYLAQAVVSIRVSMVFPLVM
;
A
#
# COMPACT_ATOMS: atom_id res chain seq x y z
N ARG A 1 10.64 7.89 -19.38
CA ARG A 1 10.60 9.35 -19.58
C ARG A 1 9.26 9.97 -19.19
N ARG A 2 8.12 9.47 -19.70
CA ARG A 2 6.77 10.01 -19.37
C ARG A 2 6.49 9.95 -17.86
N ALA A 3 6.83 8.83 -17.20
CA ALA A 3 6.64 8.69 -15.76
C ALA A 3 7.40 9.76 -14.95
N ALA A 4 8.63 10.10 -15.33
CA ALA A 4 9.41 11.14 -14.65
C ALA A 4 8.78 12.53 -14.80
N LEU A 5 8.21 12.85 -15.98
CA LEU A 5 7.45 14.09 -16.17
C LEU A 5 6.14 14.11 -15.36
N ILE A 6 5.42 12.99 -15.31
CA ILE A 6 4.21 12.86 -14.48
C ILE A 6 4.55 13.05 -13.00
N SER A 7 5.64 12.45 -12.54
CA SER A 7 6.13 12.61 -11.17
C SER A 7 6.48 14.08 -10.86
N ALA A 8 7.21 14.76 -11.76
CA ALA A 8 7.53 16.17 -11.59
C ALA A 8 6.27 17.04 -11.55
N ALA A 9 5.30 16.79 -12.43
CA ALA A 9 4.01 17.50 -12.44
C ALA A 9 3.21 17.27 -11.14
N PHE A 10 3.23 16.02 -10.61
CA PHE A 10 2.57 15.70 -9.34
C PHE A 10 3.16 16.50 -8.18
N PHE A 11 4.49 16.52 -8.03
CA PHE A 11 5.14 17.28 -6.95
C PHE A 11 4.97 18.79 -7.12
N GLY A 12 4.99 19.29 -8.36
CA GLY A 12 4.67 20.70 -8.65
C GLY A 12 3.23 21.05 -8.25
N TRP A 13 2.27 20.19 -8.59
CA TRP A 13 0.88 20.36 -8.20
C TRP A 13 0.70 20.26 -6.66
N ALA A 14 1.36 19.30 -6.01
CA ALA A 14 1.31 19.12 -4.56
C ALA A 14 1.87 20.37 -3.84
N ALA A 15 2.99 20.93 -4.31
CA ALA A 15 3.54 22.17 -3.78
C ALA A 15 2.59 23.35 -3.98
N TRP A 16 2.02 23.50 -5.19
CA TRP A 16 1.04 24.54 -5.48
C TRP A 16 -0.18 24.43 -4.57
N MET A 17 -0.75 23.25 -4.41
CA MET A 17 -1.87 23.00 -3.50
C MET A 17 -1.51 23.33 -2.06
N HIS A 18 -0.33 22.94 -1.60
CA HIS A 18 0.12 23.23 -0.24
C HIS A 18 0.15 24.72 0.06
N TYR A 19 0.65 25.53 -0.86
CA TYR A 19 0.77 26.99 -0.65
C TYR A 19 -0.50 27.76 -0.96
N MET A 20 -1.28 27.37 -1.98
CA MET A 20 -2.47 28.10 -2.41
C MET A 20 -3.75 27.70 -1.69
N ARG A 21 -3.79 26.50 -1.14
CA ARG A 21 -4.96 25.90 -0.49
C ARG A 21 -4.64 25.38 0.91
N ALA A 22 -3.79 26.10 1.66
CA ALA A 22 -3.34 25.68 3.00
C ALA A 22 -4.52 25.36 3.95
N SER A 23 -5.64 26.06 3.84
CA SER A 23 -6.85 25.82 4.63
C SER A 23 -7.47 24.43 4.41
N VAL A 24 -7.25 23.81 3.25
CA VAL A 24 -7.74 22.46 2.94
C VAL A 24 -6.97 21.39 3.71
N TYR A 25 -5.73 21.68 4.11
CA TYR A 25 -4.84 20.75 4.80
C TYR A 25 -4.96 20.78 6.33
N THR A 26 -5.88 21.54 6.88
CA THR A 26 -6.13 21.58 8.34
C THR A 26 -6.91 20.38 8.84
N GLN A 27 -7.49 19.58 7.95
CA GLN A 27 -8.24 18.36 8.30
C GLN A 27 -7.30 17.14 8.31
N GLY A 28 -7.44 16.27 9.31
CA GLY A 28 -6.51 15.16 9.58
C GLY A 28 -6.20 14.21 8.40
N GLY A 29 -7.13 14.04 7.45
CA GLY A 29 -6.92 13.17 6.27
C GLY A 29 -5.94 13.73 5.22
N THR A 30 -5.53 14.99 5.32
CA THR A 30 -4.66 15.66 4.34
C THR A 30 -3.20 15.79 4.78
N ALA A 31 -2.85 15.29 5.97
CA ALA A 31 -1.51 15.46 6.55
C ALA A 31 -0.38 14.91 5.63
N LEU A 32 -0.62 13.81 4.92
CA LEU A 32 0.36 13.26 3.98
C LEU A 32 0.58 14.18 2.78
N LEU A 33 -0.49 14.71 2.19
CA LEU A 33 -0.41 15.65 1.07
C LEU A 33 0.27 16.96 1.50
N ALA A 34 -0.02 17.45 2.72
CA ALA A 34 0.66 18.59 3.29
C ALA A 34 2.17 18.36 3.42
N LYS A 35 2.60 17.18 3.90
CA LYS A 35 4.02 16.81 3.97
C LYS A 35 4.67 16.68 2.60
N LEU A 36 4.00 16.04 1.64
CA LEU A 36 4.52 15.89 0.27
C LEU A 36 4.58 17.22 -0.48
N GLY A 37 3.66 18.15 -0.19
CA GLY A 37 3.63 19.49 -0.77
C GLY A 37 4.57 20.48 -0.12
N ALA A 38 5.10 20.19 1.07
CA ALA A 38 6.07 21.05 1.73
C ALA A 38 7.32 21.21 0.85
N TRP A 39 7.85 22.44 0.77
CA TRP A 39 8.95 22.76 -0.15
C TRP A 39 10.20 21.91 0.08
N GLN A 40 10.47 21.48 1.31
CA GLN A 40 11.58 20.59 1.68
C GLN A 40 11.47 19.21 1.03
N VAL A 41 10.27 18.76 0.65
CA VAL A 41 10.02 17.48 0.00
C VAL A 41 9.68 17.66 -1.47
N ALA A 42 8.76 18.56 -1.78
CA ALA A 42 8.24 18.73 -3.14
C ALA A 42 9.32 19.22 -4.13
N LEU A 43 10.12 20.22 -3.75
CA LEU A 43 11.17 20.76 -4.65
C LEU A 43 12.28 19.74 -4.94
N PRO A 44 12.89 19.06 -3.95
CA PRO A 44 13.88 18.01 -4.25
C PRO A 44 13.31 16.87 -5.08
N CYS A 45 12.09 16.41 -4.81
CA CYS A 45 11.46 15.34 -5.57
C CYS A 45 11.14 15.77 -7.01
N MET A 46 10.68 17.00 -7.21
CA MET A 46 10.45 17.57 -8.54
C MET A 46 11.78 17.70 -9.30
N ALA A 47 12.82 18.25 -8.66
CA ALA A 47 14.15 18.40 -9.26
C ALA A 47 14.76 17.05 -9.63
N ALA A 48 14.70 16.05 -8.73
CA ALA A 48 15.15 14.69 -9.01
C ALA A 48 14.40 14.05 -10.18
N SER A 49 13.07 14.24 -10.25
CA SER A 49 12.23 13.73 -11.34
C SER A 49 12.59 14.38 -12.69
N LEU A 50 12.84 15.68 -12.71
CA LEU A 50 13.26 16.41 -13.91
C LEU A 50 14.68 16.00 -14.33
N LEU A 51 15.60 15.84 -13.38
CA LEU A 51 16.95 15.37 -13.65
C LEU A 51 16.93 13.96 -14.24
N LEU A 52 16.16 13.06 -13.65
CA LEU A 52 15.95 11.70 -14.18
C LEU A 52 15.40 11.75 -15.61
N TRP A 53 14.40 12.59 -15.85
CA TRP A 53 13.86 12.78 -17.19
C TRP A 53 14.93 13.25 -18.18
N LEU A 54 15.74 14.25 -17.79
CA LEU A 54 16.81 14.80 -18.63
C LEU A 54 17.87 13.73 -18.94
N VAL A 55 18.33 12.98 -17.93
CA VAL A 55 19.27 11.87 -18.10
C VAL A 55 18.72 10.85 -19.08
N LEU A 56 17.49 10.37 -18.88
CA LEU A 56 16.84 9.42 -19.76
C LEU A 56 16.61 9.97 -21.18
N PHE A 57 16.40 11.28 -21.31
CA PHE A 57 16.27 11.96 -22.59
C PHE A 57 17.61 11.98 -23.34
N VAL A 58 18.72 12.36 -22.66
CA VAL A 58 20.06 12.39 -23.23
C VAL A 58 20.53 11.00 -23.64
N LEU A 59 20.35 10.00 -22.76
CA LEU A 59 20.70 8.60 -23.05
C LEU A 59 19.95 8.07 -24.27
N ALA A 60 18.67 8.41 -24.39
CA ALA A 60 17.88 8.02 -25.55
C ALA A 60 18.32 8.71 -26.84
N ARG A 61 18.73 10.00 -26.77
CA ARG A 61 19.27 10.71 -27.89
C ARG A 61 20.60 10.10 -28.37
N LYS A 62 21.40 9.56 -27.45
CA LYS A 62 22.70 8.88 -27.76
C LYS A 62 22.51 7.41 -28.19
N GLY A 63 21.30 6.91 -28.31
CA GLY A 63 21.02 5.51 -28.66
C GLY A 63 21.35 4.48 -27.56
N ILE A 64 21.76 4.94 -26.38
CA ILE A 64 22.24 4.05 -25.28
C ILE A 64 21.08 3.44 -24.49
N ALA A 65 19.89 4.02 -24.58
CA ALA A 65 18.85 3.81 -23.58
C ALA A 65 17.90 2.63 -23.82
N ALA A 66 17.97 1.95 -24.94
CA ALA A 66 16.87 1.03 -25.31
C ALA A 66 17.10 -0.44 -24.95
N GLN A 67 18.33 -0.84 -24.61
CA GLN A 67 18.65 -2.26 -24.52
C GLN A 67 19.36 -2.71 -23.24
N ALA A 68 19.62 -1.81 -22.30
CA ALA A 68 20.15 -2.25 -21.01
C ALA A 68 19.02 -2.92 -20.21
N PRO A 69 19.21 -4.14 -19.72
CA PRO A 69 18.24 -4.80 -18.86
C PRO A 69 18.23 -4.16 -17.47
N LEU A 70 17.71 -2.93 -17.38
CA LEU A 70 17.41 -2.26 -16.10
C LEU A 70 16.39 -3.06 -15.27
N TYR A 71 15.73 -4.02 -15.89
CA TYR A 71 14.74 -4.88 -15.27
C TYR A 71 15.36 -5.79 -14.19
N LEU A 72 16.51 -6.41 -14.47
CA LEU A 72 17.14 -7.34 -13.52
C LEU A 72 17.71 -6.61 -12.29
N PRO A 73 18.53 -5.57 -12.42
CA PRO A 73 18.99 -4.78 -11.27
C PRO A 73 17.82 -4.08 -10.53
N GLY A 74 16.83 -3.56 -11.23
CA GLY A 74 15.65 -2.98 -10.61
C GLY A 74 14.87 -3.98 -9.77
N ARG A 75 14.67 -5.19 -10.27
CA ARG A 75 14.02 -6.29 -9.54
C ARG A 75 14.83 -6.70 -8.30
N VAL A 76 16.14 -6.85 -8.43
CA VAL A 76 17.03 -7.20 -7.30
C VAL A 76 16.98 -6.11 -6.24
N VAL A 77 17.10 -4.84 -6.62
CA VAL A 77 17.00 -3.71 -5.68
C VAL A 77 15.64 -3.69 -4.98
N THR A 78 14.55 -3.87 -5.72
CA THR A 78 13.20 -3.91 -5.13
C THR A 78 13.05 -5.03 -4.12
N ILE A 79 13.49 -6.25 -4.47
CA ILE A 79 13.46 -7.40 -3.56
C ILE A 79 14.33 -7.14 -2.34
N ALA A 80 15.53 -6.58 -2.51
CA ALA A 80 16.43 -6.26 -1.40
C ALA A 80 15.81 -5.23 -0.45
N VAL A 81 15.23 -4.16 -0.97
CA VAL A 81 14.55 -3.13 -0.16
C VAL A 81 13.38 -3.73 0.62
N LEU A 82 12.55 -4.55 -0.04
CA LEU A 82 11.44 -5.24 0.63
C LEU A 82 11.92 -6.22 1.70
N ALA A 83 12.99 -6.97 1.42
CA ALA A 83 13.57 -7.92 2.38
C ALA A 83 14.17 -7.20 3.60
N VAL A 84 14.90 -6.10 3.38
CA VAL A 84 15.45 -5.26 4.46
C VAL A 84 14.33 -4.64 5.29
N GLY A 85 13.28 -4.11 4.65
CA GLY A 85 12.11 -3.56 5.35
C GLY A 85 11.37 -4.62 6.18
N ALA A 86 11.15 -5.80 5.62
CA ALA A 86 10.54 -6.93 6.33
C ALA A 86 11.41 -7.41 7.51
N LEU A 87 12.72 -7.52 7.30
CA LEU A 87 13.66 -7.90 8.36
C LEU A 87 13.67 -6.85 9.49
N ALA A 88 13.72 -5.57 9.14
CA ALA A 88 13.68 -4.47 10.12
C ALA A 88 12.37 -4.51 10.94
N PHE A 89 11.23 -4.76 10.26
CA PHE A 89 9.94 -4.91 10.94
C PHE A 89 9.94 -6.12 11.91
N VAL A 90 10.43 -7.28 11.46
CA VAL A 90 10.52 -8.48 12.31
C VAL A 90 11.43 -8.24 13.51
N LEU A 91 12.61 -7.66 13.30
CA LEU A 91 13.56 -7.37 14.38
C LEU A 91 13.00 -6.37 15.40
N ALA A 92 12.34 -5.30 14.93
CA ALA A 92 11.73 -4.30 15.81
C ALA A 92 10.64 -4.90 16.71
N ASN A 93 9.92 -5.90 16.23
CA ASN A 93 8.86 -6.57 17.01
C ASN A 93 9.36 -7.77 17.83
N ALA A 94 10.47 -8.40 17.44
CA ALA A 94 11.09 -9.48 18.20
C ALA A 94 12.00 -8.97 19.33
N MET A 95 12.46 -7.72 19.25
CA MET A 95 13.40 -7.11 20.21
C MET A 95 12.80 -5.83 20.80
N PRO A 96 11.93 -5.93 21.83
CA PRO A 96 11.20 -4.78 22.38
C PRO A 96 12.09 -3.63 22.91
N ASN A 97 13.34 -3.95 23.28
CA ASN A 97 14.29 -2.99 23.82
C ASN A 97 15.26 -2.42 22.77
N LEU A 98 14.98 -2.63 21.48
CA LEU A 98 15.80 -2.06 20.42
C LEU A 98 15.73 -0.52 20.47
N PRO A 99 16.85 0.21 20.62
CA PRO A 99 16.85 1.66 20.68
C PRO A 99 16.57 2.24 19.28
N LEU A 100 15.29 2.40 18.96
CA LEU A 100 14.87 2.99 17.69
C LEU A 100 14.52 4.47 17.90
N PRO A 101 14.89 5.37 16.97
CA PRO A 101 14.32 6.70 16.92
C PRO A 101 12.79 6.63 16.86
N GLU A 102 12.10 7.59 17.49
CA GLU A 102 10.64 7.61 17.60
C GLU A 102 9.93 7.43 16.24
N SER A 103 10.45 8.07 15.19
CA SER A 103 9.90 7.95 13.84
C SER A 103 9.97 6.52 13.27
N LEU A 104 11.05 5.79 13.56
CA LEU A 104 11.20 4.39 13.15
C LEU A 104 10.43 3.46 14.07
N HIS A 105 10.35 3.76 15.36
CA HIS A 105 9.55 3.01 16.31
C HIS A 105 8.07 3.01 15.87
N ASN A 106 7.49 4.19 15.60
CA ASN A 106 6.10 4.34 15.15
C ASN A 106 5.82 3.68 13.79
N LEU A 107 6.85 3.47 12.96
CA LEU A 107 6.73 2.81 11.67
C LEU A 107 6.86 1.28 11.77
N LEU A 108 7.80 0.80 12.59
CA LEU A 108 8.23 -0.60 12.61
C LEU A 108 7.60 -1.41 13.74
N VAL A 109 7.29 -0.80 14.89
CA VAL A 109 6.73 -1.54 16.03
C VAL A 109 5.22 -1.66 15.89
N PHE A 110 4.75 -2.89 15.71
CA PHE A 110 3.34 -3.19 15.56
C PHE A 110 2.66 -3.24 16.93
N ASN A 111 1.79 -2.28 17.17
CA ASN A 111 0.95 -2.17 18.37
C ASN A 111 -0.47 -1.73 17.98
N ASP A 112 -1.36 -1.52 18.95
CA ASP A 112 -2.75 -1.11 18.70
C ASP A 112 -2.87 0.21 17.94
N ASP A 113 -1.98 1.15 18.25
CA ASP A 113 -2.00 2.49 17.66
C ASP A 113 -1.27 2.55 16.31
N TRP A 114 -0.62 1.46 15.91
CA TRP A 114 0.13 1.38 14.65
C TRP A 114 -0.73 1.78 13.45
N GLY A 115 -0.16 2.64 12.61
CA GLY A 115 -0.80 3.05 11.36
C GLY A 115 -2.13 3.78 11.57
N THR A 116 -2.28 4.55 12.65
CA THR A 116 -3.53 5.23 13.01
C THR A 116 -4.64 4.23 13.35
N TYR A 117 -4.38 3.41 14.38
CA TYR A 117 -5.27 2.35 14.92
C TYR A 117 -5.51 1.15 13.97
N ARG A 118 -4.74 1.03 12.87
CA ARG A 118 -4.82 -0.18 12.03
C ARG A 118 -4.37 -1.44 12.76
N GLY A 119 -3.43 -1.31 13.71
CA GLY A 119 -2.98 -2.43 14.52
C GLY A 119 -4.13 -3.09 15.28
N VAL A 120 -4.99 -2.32 15.95
CA VAL A 120 -6.16 -2.86 16.63
C VAL A 120 -7.14 -3.49 15.63
N ALA A 121 -7.38 -2.85 14.49
CA ALA A 121 -8.28 -3.37 13.47
C ALA A 121 -7.79 -4.71 12.88
N TRP A 122 -6.48 -4.84 12.63
CA TRP A 122 -5.88 -6.07 12.11
C TRP A 122 -5.92 -7.21 13.12
N ARG A 123 -5.59 -6.93 14.38
CA ARG A 123 -5.69 -7.94 15.46
C ARG A 123 -7.12 -8.40 15.64
N ALA A 124 -8.08 -7.50 15.65
CA ALA A 124 -9.48 -7.82 15.81
C ALA A 124 -10.04 -8.63 14.62
N ALA A 125 -9.71 -8.24 13.39
CA ALA A 125 -10.10 -8.98 12.20
C ALA A 125 -9.51 -10.39 12.18
N PHE A 126 -8.21 -10.51 12.47
CA PHE A 126 -7.54 -11.82 12.53
C PHE A 126 -8.05 -12.68 13.70
N GLY A 127 -8.23 -12.10 14.89
CA GLY A 127 -8.76 -12.81 16.07
C GLY A 127 -10.18 -13.32 15.83
N THR A 128 -11.05 -12.49 15.26
CA THR A 128 -12.42 -12.89 14.89
C THR A 128 -12.42 -14.09 13.92
N TRP A 129 -11.50 -14.09 12.94
CA TRP A 129 -11.34 -15.22 12.03
C TRP A 129 -10.74 -16.44 12.74
N ALA A 130 -9.65 -16.25 13.54
CA ALA A 130 -8.92 -17.33 14.19
C ALA A 130 -9.77 -18.08 15.24
N ASP A 131 -10.65 -17.37 15.95
CA ASP A 131 -11.56 -17.93 16.95
C ASP A 131 -12.89 -18.40 16.35
N GLY A 132 -13.11 -18.15 15.06
CA GLY A 132 -14.29 -18.61 14.33
C GLY A 132 -14.37 -20.11 14.18
N SER A 133 -15.59 -20.64 13.96
CA SER A 133 -15.79 -22.06 13.64
C SER A 133 -15.04 -22.45 12.36
N LEU A 134 -14.76 -23.75 12.19
CA LEU A 134 -14.09 -24.26 10.99
C LEU A 134 -14.78 -23.81 9.69
N LEU A 135 -16.10 -23.84 9.66
CA LEU A 135 -16.88 -23.39 8.51
C LEU A 135 -16.60 -21.90 8.21
N ARG A 136 -16.63 -21.03 9.23
CA ARG A 136 -16.34 -19.60 9.07
C ARG A 136 -14.91 -19.34 8.63
N LYS A 137 -13.94 -20.13 9.07
CA LYS A 137 -12.54 -20.02 8.61
C LYS A 137 -12.42 -20.36 7.12
N ILE A 138 -13.20 -21.32 6.63
CA ILE A 138 -13.13 -21.77 5.24
C ILE A 138 -13.90 -20.84 4.30
N VAL A 139 -15.13 -20.45 4.63
CA VAL A 139 -16.03 -19.69 3.74
C VAL A 139 -16.26 -18.24 4.17
N GLY A 140 -15.73 -17.83 5.33
CA GLY A 140 -15.88 -16.48 5.88
C GLY A 140 -17.19 -16.22 6.59
N ILE A 141 -17.38 -14.96 6.99
CA ILE A 141 -18.58 -14.49 7.71
C ILE A 141 -19.58 -13.76 6.81
N GLY A 142 -19.23 -13.55 5.56
CA GLY A 142 -20.01 -12.80 4.58
C GLY A 142 -19.53 -11.35 4.39
N PRO A 143 -19.77 -10.77 3.19
CA PRO A 143 -19.44 -9.39 2.89
C PRO A 143 -20.16 -8.40 3.80
N GLY A 144 -19.47 -7.33 4.22
CA GLY A 144 -20.02 -6.28 5.06
C GLY A 144 -20.25 -6.64 6.52
N MET A 145 -19.97 -7.88 6.93
CA MET A 145 -20.22 -8.37 8.29
C MET A 145 -19.08 -8.09 9.28
N MET A 146 -17.99 -7.47 8.82
CA MET A 146 -16.80 -7.26 9.65
C MET A 146 -17.13 -6.50 10.94
N HIS A 147 -17.78 -5.35 10.83
CA HIS A 147 -18.08 -4.52 12.02
C HIS A 147 -18.86 -5.29 13.07
N THR A 148 -19.92 -5.99 12.67
CA THR A 148 -20.78 -6.78 13.58
C THR A 148 -20.03 -7.95 14.21
N ALA A 149 -19.25 -8.68 13.42
CA ALA A 149 -18.52 -9.85 13.88
C ALA A 149 -17.36 -9.47 14.81
N VAL A 150 -16.66 -8.40 14.51
CA VAL A 150 -15.56 -7.88 15.35
C VAL A 150 -16.12 -7.30 16.64
N ALA A 151 -17.24 -6.59 16.61
CA ALA A 151 -17.91 -6.10 17.81
C ALA A 151 -18.31 -7.24 18.76
N ALA A 152 -18.83 -8.33 18.21
CA ALA A 152 -19.19 -9.51 18.98
C ALA A 152 -17.96 -10.25 19.57
N TRP A 153 -16.81 -10.18 18.91
CA TRP A 153 -15.57 -10.82 19.38
C TRP A 153 -14.79 -9.95 20.38
N ALA A 154 -14.73 -8.64 20.14
CA ALA A 154 -13.76 -7.75 20.79
C ALA A 154 -14.21 -7.24 22.18
N GLY A 155 -15.49 -7.32 22.52
CA GLY A 155 -16.04 -6.72 23.73
C GLY A 155 -16.06 -5.18 23.70
N ASP A 156 -16.62 -4.57 24.74
CA ASP A 156 -16.96 -3.13 24.74
C ASP A 156 -15.77 -2.19 24.61
N ALA A 157 -14.66 -2.47 25.29
CA ALA A 157 -13.49 -1.58 25.29
C ALA A 157 -12.79 -1.50 23.92
N MET A 158 -12.69 -2.62 23.22
CA MET A 158 -12.09 -2.67 21.88
C MET A 158 -13.08 -2.17 20.84
N THR A 159 -14.38 -2.48 21.01
CA THR A 159 -15.46 -1.98 20.15
C THR A 159 -15.54 -0.46 20.17
N ALA A 160 -15.37 0.18 21.34
CA ALA A 160 -15.31 1.64 21.43
C ALA A 160 -14.14 2.24 20.64
N ARG A 161 -12.96 1.60 20.65
CA ARG A 161 -11.80 2.01 19.82
C ARG A 161 -12.04 1.77 18.33
N MET A 162 -12.82 0.76 17.98
CA MET A 162 -13.13 0.39 16.61
C MET A 162 -14.44 0.99 16.08
N ALA A 163 -15.16 1.79 16.86
CA ALA A 163 -16.46 2.36 16.47
C ALA A 163 -16.45 3.12 15.14
N THR A 164 -15.27 3.54 14.67
CA THR A 164 -15.06 4.21 13.38
C THR A 164 -14.59 3.28 12.25
N PHE A 165 -14.30 2.01 12.54
CA PHE A 165 -13.76 1.09 11.55
C PHE A 165 -14.84 0.13 11.02
N TYR A 166 -15.26 0.34 9.78
CA TYR A 166 -16.16 -0.55 9.05
C TYR A 166 -15.42 -1.62 8.22
N ALA A 167 -14.09 -1.54 8.14
CA ALA A 167 -13.23 -2.43 7.37
C ALA A 167 -11.89 -2.63 8.08
N ALA A 168 -11.18 -3.72 7.78
CA ALA A 168 -9.88 -4.05 8.37
C ALA A 168 -8.76 -3.07 7.97
N HIS A 169 -8.96 -2.18 7.02
CA HIS A 169 -7.90 -1.36 6.40
C HIS A 169 -6.71 -2.20 5.91
N ASN A 170 -7.00 -3.44 5.54
CA ASN A 170 -6.12 -4.41 4.92
C ASN A 170 -7.00 -5.36 4.10
N GLU A 171 -6.92 -5.28 2.78
CA GLU A 171 -7.82 -6.03 1.92
C GLU A 171 -7.61 -7.55 2.00
N TYR A 172 -6.38 -7.99 2.28
CA TYR A 172 -6.09 -9.42 2.48
C TYR A 172 -6.80 -9.96 3.73
N LEU A 173 -6.75 -9.22 4.84
CA LEU A 173 -7.48 -9.58 6.07
C LEU A 173 -9.00 -9.47 5.90
N GLU A 174 -9.46 -8.46 5.18
CA GLU A 174 -10.88 -8.30 4.85
C GLU A 174 -11.38 -9.48 4.04
N GLN A 175 -10.64 -9.92 3.01
CA GLN A 175 -10.99 -11.11 2.24
C GLN A 175 -10.95 -12.37 3.09
N LEU A 176 -9.91 -12.54 3.92
CA LEU A 176 -9.79 -13.69 4.81
C LEU A 176 -11.00 -13.78 5.77
N LEU A 177 -11.40 -12.67 6.38
CA LEU A 177 -12.49 -12.63 7.32
C LEU A 177 -13.85 -12.84 6.62
N THR A 178 -14.09 -12.14 5.52
CA THR A 178 -15.40 -12.09 4.87
C THR A 178 -15.68 -13.27 3.95
N THR A 179 -14.66 -13.80 3.27
CA THR A 179 -14.80 -14.90 2.29
C THR A 179 -14.01 -16.16 2.67
N GLY A 180 -13.33 -16.13 3.81
CA GLY A 180 -12.54 -17.25 4.32
C GLY A 180 -11.30 -17.55 3.50
N ILE A 181 -10.67 -18.68 3.84
CA ILE A 181 -9.48 -19.18 3.12
C ILE A 181 -9.78 -19.43 1.63
N LEU A 182 -10.96 -19.95 1.32
CA LEU A 182 -11.33 -20.27 -0.07
C LEU A 182 -11.43 -19.00 -0.91
N GLY A 183 -12.10 -17.95 -0.42
CA GLY A 183 -12.23 -16.69 -1.14
C GLY A 183 -10.91 -15.96 -1.28
N LEU A 184 -10.11 -15.91 -0.20
CA LEU A 184 -8.76 -15.34 -0.26
C LEU A 184 -7.87 -16.08 -1.28
N ALA A 185 -7.89 -17.42 -1.25
CA ALA A 185 -7.11 -18.23 -2.19
C ALA A 185 -7.55 -18.00 -3.65
N ALA A 186 -8.87 -17.98 -3.92
CA ALA A 186 -9.40 -17.69 -5.25
C ALA A 186 -8.99 -16.30 -5.72
N TRP A 187 -9.06 -15.28 -4.86
CA TRP A 187 -8.63 -13.93 -5.19
C TRP A 187 -7.12 -13.86 -5.48
N LEU A 188 -6.27 -14.49 -4.65
CA LEU A 188 -4.83 -14.55 -4.87
C LEU A 188 -4.47 -15.29 -6.16
N LEU A 189 -5.17 -16.37 -6.48
CA LEU A 189 -4.98 -17.09 -7.74
C LEU A 189 -5.36 -16.24 -8.95
N LEU A 190 -6.46 -15.48 -8.87
CA LEU A 190 -6.86 -14.53 -9.91
C LEU A 190 -5.78 -13.45 -10.12
N VAL A 191 -5.30 -12.84 -9.04
CA VAL A 191 -4.20 -11.87 -9.08
C VAL A 191 -2.95 -12.48 -9.70
N ALA A 192 -2.55 -13.68 -9.25
CA ALA A 192 -1.38 -14.37 -9.79
C ALA A 192 -1.52 -14.67 -11.28
N ALA A 193 -2.73 -15.04 -11.74
CA ALA A 193 -3.00 -15.26 -13.16
C ALA A 193 -2.83 -13.97 -13.99
N HIS A 194 -3.33 -12.83 -13.49
CA HIS A 194 -3.16 -11.53 -14.15
C HIS A 194 -1.69 -11.10 -14.19
N LEU A 195 -0.95 -11.27 -13.08
CA LEU A 195 0.48 -10.96 -13.03
C LEU A 195 1.28 -11.80 -14.04
N ARG A 196 1.03 -13.12 -14.07
CA ARG A 196 1.69 -14.03 -15.05
C ARG A 196 1.34 -13.68 -16.49
N ARG A 197 0.07 -13.35 -16.76
CA ARG A 197 -0.35 -12.95 -18.10
C ARG A 197 0.30 -11.62 -18.50
N GLY A 198 0.31 -10.63 -17.63
CA GLY A 198 0.96 -9.35 -17.87
C GLY A 198 2.46 -9.47 -18.09
N GLU A 199 3.15 -10.31 -17.31
CA GLU A 199 4.57 -10.59 -17.50
C GLU A 199 4.85 -11.18 -18.89
N ARG A 200 4.05 -12.15 -19.34
CA ARG A 200 4.19 -12.75 -20.69
C ARG A 200 3.90 -11.76 -21.81
N SER A 201 3.08 -10.76 -21.57
CA SER A 201 2.63 -9.78 -22.56
C SER A 201 3.27 -8.40 -22.32
N TRP A 202 4.36 -8.31 -21.55
CA TRP A 202 4.96 -7.07 -21.11
C TRP A 202 5.28 -6.09 -22.25
N ASN A 203 5.71 -6.61 -23.41
CA ASN A 203 6.07 -5.82 -24.59
C ASN A 203 4.86 -5.35 -25.40
N THR A 204 3.64 -5.79 -25.06
CA THR A 204 2.42 -5.34 -25.73
C THR A 204 2.10 -3.90 -25.28
N PRO A 205 1.81 -2.98 -26.21
CA PRO A 205 1.45 -1.60 -25.87
C PRO A 205 0.29 -1.55 -24.88
N GLY A 206 0.44 -0.77 -23.81
CA GLY A 206 -0.57 -0.61 -22.77
C GLY A 206 -0.48 -1.61 -21.61
N VAL A 207 0.20 -2.75 -21.74
CA VAL A 207 0.28 -3.77 -20.68
C VAL A 207 1.12 -3.27 -19.49
N ALA A 208 2.27 -2.66 -19.74
CA ALA A 208 3.16 -2.19 -18.66
C ALA A 208 2.48 -1.20 -17.69
N PRO A 209 1.77 -0.15 -18.13
CA PRO A 209 1.06 0.73 -17.20
C PRO A 209 -0.05 0.03 -16.41
N VAL A 210 -0.77 -0.92 -17.01
CA VAL A 210 -1.79 -1.71 -16.30
C VAL A 210 -1.15 -2.59 -15.23
N MET A 211 -0.02 -3.24 -15.54
CA MET A 211 0.74 -4.03 -14.57
C MET A 211 1.29 -3.20 -13.41
N LEU A 212 1.79 -2.00 -13.70
CA LEU A 212 2.22 -1.06 -12.65
C LEU A 212 1.05 -0.62 -11.76
N ALA A 213 -0.11 -0.35 -12.35
CA ALA A 213 -1.33 -0.02 -11.60
C ALA A 213 -1.77 -1.18 -10.70
N LEU A 214 -1.75 -2.42 -11.22
CA LEU A 214 -2.07 -3.61 -10.44
C LEU A 214 -1.08 -3.81 -9.28
N CYS A 215 0.22 -3.71 -9.53
CA CYS A 215 1.23 -3.83 -8.46
C CYS A 215 1.08 -2.71 -7.41
N SER A 216 0.80 -1.49 -7.82
CA SER A 216 0.55 -0.37 -6.90
C SER A 216 -0.70 -0.60 -6.06
N TYR A 217 -1.77 -1.10 -6.67
CA TYR A 217 -2.99 -1.49 -5.96
C TYR A 217 -2.72 -2.58 -4.92
N LEU A 218 -2.00 -3.64 -5.28
CA LEU A 218 -1.67 -4.73 -4.36
C LEU A 218 -0.82 -4.26 -3.18
N ALA A 219 0.12 -3.36 -3.41
CA ALA A 219 0.91 -2.75 -2.34
C ALA A 219 0.03 -1.89 -1.42
N GLN A 220 -0.87 -1.09 -1.99
CA GLN A 220 -1.81 -0.27 -1.22
C GLN A 220 -2.81 -1.13 -0.44
N ALA A 221 -3.27 -2.25 -0.98
CA ALA A 221 -4.23 -3.16 -0.38
C ALA A 221 -3.78 -3.72 0.99
N VAL A 222 -2.47 -3.71 1.28
CA VAL A 222 -1.93 -4.09 2.58
C VAL A 222 -2.35 -3.12 3.70
N VAL A 223 -2.49 -1.83 3.38
CA VAL A 223 -2.71 -0.75 4.37
C VAL A 223 -3.95 0.08 4.08
N SER A 224 -4.81 -0.35 3.17
CA SER A 224 -5.98 0.43 2.74
C SER A 224 -7.24 -0.44 2.65
N ILE A 225 -8.37 0.24 2.50
CA ILE A 225 -9.67 -0.41 2.21
C ILE A 225 -9.86 -0.55 0.70
N ARG A 226 -10.69 -1.50 0.32
CA ARG A 226 -11.15 -1.64 -1.06
C ARG A 226 -11.90 -0.38 -1.49
N VAL A 227 -11.41 0.28 -2.52
CA VAL A 227 -12.11 1.39 -3.14
C VAL A 227 -12.96 0.83 -4.27
N SER A 228 -14.28 0.77 -4.06
CA SER A 228 -15.23 0.16 -5.00
C SER A 228 -15.19 0.77 -6.41
N MET A 229 -14.77 2.03 -6.55
CA MET A 229 -14.61 2.68 -7.85
C MET A 229 -13.36 2.22 -8.62
N VAL A 230 -12.30 1.83 -7.91
CA VAL A 230 -11.01 1.47 -8.53
C VAL A 230 -10.91 -0.03 -8.76
N PHE A 231 -11.51 -0.83 -7.88
CA PHE A 231 -11.44 -2.28 -7.94
C PHE A 231 -11.84 -2.88 -9.29
N PRO A 232 -12.97 -2.49 -9.94
CA PRO A 232 -13.36 -3.02 -11.24
C PRO A 232 -12.41 -2.63 -12.38
N LEU A 233 -11.62 -1.55 -12.21
CA LEU A 233 -10.67 -1.08 -13.24
C LEU A 233 -9.34 -1.85 -13.19
N VAL A 234 -9.08 -2.57 -12.10
CA VAL A 234 -7.82 -3.27 -11.84
C VAL A 234 -7.97 -4.77 -12.07
N MET A 235 -9.19 -5.30 -12.00
CA MET A 235 -9.54 -6.70 -12.26
C MET A 235 -10.06 -6.90 -13.68
#